data_b1ed4787730a5c4f1a206d8578b1d8b6
#
_entry.id   b1ed4787730a5c4f1a206d8578b1d8b6
#
_cell.length_a   1.000
_cell.length_b   1.000
_cell.length_c   1.000
_cell.angle_alpha   90.00
_cell.angle_beta   90.00
_cell.angle_gamma   90.00
#
_symmetry.space_group_name_H-M   'P 1'
#
loop_
_entity.id
_entity.type
_entity.pdbx_description
1 polymer ?
#
loop_
_entity_poly.entity_id
_entity_poly.type
_entity_poly.pdbx_seq_one_letter_code
_entity_poly.pdbx_strand_id
1 'polypeptide(L)'
;GKTVDEMRDYMTMIYNLNPHLFKSPAEIRQIIDLREEQNTFVRIMETQDGKRTFIRDFEDMDATPSEAEITAAIKKMISTPPTVAFIKGDGEREVSKSGDRDYSNFSIEKYSRAALINQGFDVCEIDISHGDTISSLINIVVLAEMRTPLTEKGENQLEAYLARGGNLFIL
;
A
#
# COMPACT_ATOMS: atom_id res chain seq x y z
N GLY A 1 -32.13 -13.60 13.49
CA GLY A 1 -30.74 -13.46 13.92
C GLY A 1 -30.64 -12.39 15.00
N LYS A 2 -29.57 -12.38 15.79
CA LYS A 2 -29.32 -11.35 16.80
C LYS A 2 -29.05 -9.99 16.13
N THR A 3 -29.51 -8.93 16.75
CA THR A 3 -29.14 -7.56 16.35
C THR A 3 -27.67 -7.28 16.67
N VAL A 4 -27.12 -6.20 16.12
CA VAL A 4 -25.72 -5.78 16.40
C VAL A 4 -25.51 -5.50 17.90
N ASP A 5 -26.49 -4.88 18.55
CA ASP A 5 -26.43 -4.59 19.99
C ASP A 5 -26.49 -5.88 20.83
N GLU A 6 -27.38 -6.81 20.51
CA GLU A 6 -27.44 -8.11 21.18
C GLU A 6 -26.14 -8.91 20.98
N MET A 7 -25.49 -8.80 19.83
CA MET A 7 -24.21 -9.45 19.56
C MET A 7 -23.09 -8.80 20.37
N ARG A 8 -23.06 -7.46 20.44
CA ARG A 8 -22.10 -6.72 21.27
C ARG A 8 -22.22 -7.13 22.73
N ASP A 9 -23.44 -7.11 23.28
CA ASP A 9 -23.69 -7.42 24.69
C ASP A 9 -23.33 -8.88 25.00
N TYR A 10 -23.61 -9.79 24.08
CA TYR A 10 -23.24 -11.19 24.21
C TYR A 10 -21.70 -11.36 24.20
N MET A 11 -20.98 -10.72 23.31
CA MET A 11 -19.52 -10.80 23.21
C MET A 11 -18.85 -10.16 24.44
N THR A 12 -19.35 -9.00 24.89
CA THR A 12 -18.81 -8.35 26.09
C THR A 12 -18.95 -9.21 27.34
N MET A 13 -20.09 -9.92 27.47
CA MET A 13 -20.31 -10.84 28.57
C MET A 13 -19.35 -12.05 28.53
N ILE A 14 -19.22 -12.71 27.35
CA ILE A 14 -18.38 -13.92 27.21
C ILE A 14 -16.90 -13.61 27.45
N TYR A 15 -16.41 -12.52 26.91
CA TYR A 15 -14.98 -12.18 26.97
C TYR A 15 -14.63 -11.21 28.08
N ASN A 16 -15.61 -10.89 28.98
CA ASN A 16 -15.44 -9.94 30.08
C ASN A 16 -14.85 -8.60 29.61
N LEU A 17 -15.35 -8.07 28.49
CA LEU A 17 -14.89 -6.82 27.90
C LEU A 17 -15.75 -5.65 28.35
N ASN A 18 -15.15 -4.46 28.40
CA ASN A 18 -15.90 -3.24 28.69
C ASN A 18 -16.76 -2.84 27.46
N PRO A 19 -18.12 -2.77 27.58
CA PRO A 19 -18.99 -2.40 26.46
C PRO A 19 -18.68 -1.04 25.84
N HIS A 20 -18.15 -0.10 26.63
CA HIS A 20 -17.79 1.25 26.15
C HIS A 20 -16.57 1.28 25.21
N LEU A 21 -15.83 0.18 25.09
CA LEU A 21 -14.76 0.06 24.11
C LEU A 21 -15.28 -0.21 22.70
N PHE A 22 -16.54 -0.63 22.56
CA PHE A 22 -17.13 -0.93 21.27
C PHE A 22 -17.80 0.32 20.70
N LYS A 23 -17.49 0.59 19.45
CA LYS A 23 -18.10 1.65 18.67
C LYS A 23 -18.91 1.04 17.52
N SER A 24 -20.00 1.68 17.18
CA SER A 24 -20.76 1.31 15.99
C SER A 24 -19.96 1.60 14.72
N PRO A 25 -20.24 0.93 13.58
CA PRO A 25 -19.61 1.26 12.30
C PRO A 25 -19.75 2.74 11.89
N ALA A 26 -20.86 3.39 12.29
CA ALA A 26 -21.07 4.81 12.03
C ALA A 26 -20.12 5.71 12.82
N GLU A 27 -19.91 5.40 14.10
CA GLU A 27 -18.95 6.11 14.96
C GLU A 27 -17.51 5.89 14.49
N ILE A 28 -17.15 4.67 14.06
CA ILE A 28 -15.83 4.38 13.51
C ILE A 28 -15.57 5.20 12.25
N ARG A 29 -16.54 5.27 11.32
CA ARG A 29 -16.41 6.06 10.08
C ARG A 29 -16.23 7.56 10.32
N GLN A 30 -16.70 8.09 11.45
CA GLN A 30 -16.44 9.48 11.83
C GLN A 30 -15.00 9.71 12.27
N ILE A 31 -14.33 8.66 12.74
CA ILE A 31 -12.94 8.70 13.20
C ILE A 31 -11.99 8.39 12.04
N ILE A 32 -12.30 7.34 11.29
CA ILE A 32 -11.45 6.84 10.21
C ILE A 32 -12.25 6.03 9.20
N ASP A 33 -11.86 6.13 7.92
CA ASP A 33 -12.39 5.29 6.85
C ASP A 33 -11.51 4.04 6.68
N LEU A 34 -12.07 2.88 7.02
CA LEU A 34 -11.40 1.58 6.88
C LEU A 34 -11.83 0.80 5.64
N ARG A 35 -12.61 1.40 4.73
CA ARG A 35 -13.09 0.69 3.54
C ARG A 35 -11.96 0.22 2.65
N GLU A 36 -10.94 1.04 2.48
CA GLU A 36 -9.74 0.67 1.72
C GLU A 36 -8.90 -0.41 2.40
N GLU A 37 -9.04 -0.55 3.72
CA GLU A 37 -8.44 -1.63 4.51
C GLU A 37 -9.41 -2.81 4.68
N GLN A 38 -10.42 -2.95 3.83
CA GLN A 38 -11.45 -4.01 3.83
C GLN A 38 -12.17 -4.17 5.18
N ASN A 39 -12.19 -3.14 6.00
CA ASN A 39 -12.71 -3.10 7.36
C ASN A 39 -12.06 -4.12 8.31
N THR A 40 -10.81 -4.46 8.07
CA THR A 40 -10.03 -5.35 8.93
C THR A 40 -9.41 -4.61 10.11
N PHE A 41 -8.83 -5.36 11.02
CA PHE A 41 -8.08 -4.78 12.13
C PHE A 41 -6.81 -4.09 11.62
N VAL A 42 -6.61 -2.86 12.07
CA VAL A 42 -5.38 -2.09 11.83
C VAL A 42 -5.01 -1.31 13.08
N ARG A 43 -3.76 -1.03 13.25
CA ARG A 43 -3.27 -0.04 14.22
C ARG A 43 -3.09 1.28 13.51
N ILE A 44 -3.33 2.37 14.22
CA ILE A 44 -3.17 3.72 13.68
C ILE A 44 -2.08 4.42 14.47
N MET A 45 -1.12 4.97 13.76
CA MET A 45 -0.17 5.93 14.32
C MET A 45 -0.63 7.33 13.93
N GLU A 46 -0.69 8.25 14.89
CA GLU A 46 -1.13 9.63 14.68
C GLU A 46 -0.14 10.61 15.30
N THR A 47 0.18 11.68 14.58
CA THR A 47 0.96 12.80 15.08
C THR A 47 0.08 13.84 15.78
N GLN A 48 0.67 14.75 16.53
CA GLN A 48 -0.08 15.81 17.23
C GLN A 48 -0.80 16.76 16.24
N ASP A 49 -0.29 16.91 15.02
CA ASP A 49 -0.89 17.70 13.93
C ASP A 49 -1.95 16.93 13.13
N GLY A 50 -2.30 15.69 13.55
CA GLY A 50 -3.38 14.91 13.00
C GLY A 50 -3.03 14.08 11.76
N LYS A 51 -1.77 14.00 11.35
CA LYS A 51 -1.36 13.05 10.30
C LYS A 51 -1.49 11.63 10.80
N ARG A 52 -1.98 10.74 9.94
CA ARG A 52 -2.23 9.34 10.28
C ARG A 52 -1.59 8.40 9.28
N THR A 53 -1.14 7.25 9.77
CA THR A 53 -0.73 6.12 8.95
C THR A 53 -1.19 4.81 9.59
N PHE A 54 -1.41 3.80 8.75
CA PHE A 54 -1.76 2.46 9.21
C PHE A 54 -0.50 1.65 9.50
N ILE A 55 -0.55 0.89 10.59
CA ILE A 55 0.33 -0.24 10.84
C ILE A 55 -0.56 -1.46 10.77
N ARG A 56 -0.45 -2.19 9.66
CA ARG A 56 -1.30 -3.33 9.35
C ARG A 56 -0.95 -4.53 10.23
N ASP A 57 -1.93 -5.40 10.42
CA ASP A 57 -1.73 -6.71 11.00
C ASP A 57 -1.65 -7.72 9.84
N PHE A 58 -0.67 -8.60 9.89
CA PHE A 58 -0.42 -9.57 8.83
C PHE A 58 -0.82 -10.96 9.30
N GLU A 59 -1.35 -11.76 8.39
CA GLU A 59 -1.70 -13.17 8.64
C GLU A 59 -0.45 -14.06 8.70
N ASP A 60 0.50 -13.68 9.56
CA ASP A 60 1.71 -14.44 9.84
C ASP A 60 1.81 -14.77 11.34
N MET A 61 2.88 -15.41 11.75
CA MET A 61 3.05 -15.83 13.15
C MET A 61 3.40 -14.68 14.11
N ASP A 62 3.66 -13.48 13.59
CA ASP A 62 4.04 -12.31 14.37
C ASP A 62 2.81 -11.41 14.64
N ALA A 63 2.17 -11.61 15.77
CA ALA A 63 0.99 -10.84 16.19
C ALA A 63 1.26 -9.36 16.52
N THR A 64 2.52 -8.93 16.52
CA THR A 64 2.93 -7.54 16.83
C THR A 64 3.73 -6.94 15.69
N PRO A 65 3.63 -5.62 15.47
CA PRO A 65 4.43 -4.95 14.45
C PRO A 65 5.92 -5.06 14.77
N SER A 66 6.71 -5.35 13.75
CA SER A 66 8.18 -5.33 13.84
C SER A 66 8.72 -3.89 13.90
N GLU A 67 9.97 -3.74 14.31
CA GLU A 67 10.67 -2.46 14.27
C GLU A 67 10.69 -1.85 12.87
N ALA A 68 10.82 -2.69 11.82
CA ALA A 68 10.83 -2.24 10.43
C ALA A 68 9.50 -1.57 10.03
N GLU A 69 8.36 -2.16 10.42
CA GLU A 69 7.02 -1.62 10.13
C GLU A 69 6.74 -0.32 10.89
N ILE A 70 7.13 -0.27 12.17
CA ILE A 70 7.02 0.94 12.98
C ILE A 70 7.88 2.06 12.37
N THR A 71 9.11 1.73 11.96
CA THR A 71 10.03 2.67 11.32
C THR A 71 9.49 3.15 9.97
N ALA A 72 8.92 2.26 9.16
CA ALA A 72 8.27 2.62 7.89
C ALA A 72 7.08 3.56 8.11
N ALA A 73 6.24 3.28 9.12
CA ALA A 73 5.13 4.14 9.50
C ALA A 73 5.60 5.53 9.94
N ILE A 74 6.63 5.61 10.78
CA ILE A 74 7.22 6.88 11.22
C ILE A 74 7.75 7.66 10.01
N LYS A 75 8.50 7.02 9.11
CA LYS A 75 9.03 7.66 7.90
C LYS A 75 7.92 8.24 7.03
N LYS A 76 6.81 7.52 6.82
CA LYS A 76 5.64 8.01 6.07
C LYS A 76 5.01 9.26 6.68
N MET A 77 5.11 9.43 7.99
CA MET A 77 4.54 10.59 8.68
C MET A 77 5.44 11.83 8.64
N ILE A 78 6.76 11.65 8.64
CA ILE A 78 7.75 12.75 8.74
C ILE A 78 8.40 13.13 7.40
N SER A 79 8.27 12.29 6.37
CA SER A 79 8.84 12.53 5.04
C SER A 79 7.89 12.06 3.94
N THR A 80 8.11 12.52 2.72
CA THR A 80 7.42 11.97 1.54
C THR A 80 7.98 10.58 1.24
N PRO A 81 7.14 9.53 1.17
CA PRO A 81 7.60 8.20 0.79
C PRO A 81 8.23 8.19 -0.59
N PRO A 82 9.31 7.44 -0.80
CA PRO A 82 9.84 7.23 -2.14
C PRO A 82 8.83 6.44 -2.98
N THR A 83 8.61 6.91 -4.21
CA THR A 83 7.65 6.30 -5.14
C THR A 83 8.36 5.35 -6.10
N VAL A 84 7.83 4.13 -6.18
CA VAL A 84 8.22 3.10 -7.15
C VAL A 84 7.14 3.02 -8.21
N ALA A 85 7.49 3.32 -9.46
CA ALA A 85 6.58 3.25 -10.59
C ALA A 85 6.88 2.02 -11.45
N PHE A 86 5.90 1.18 -11.65
CA PHE A 86 5.96 0.04 -12.57
C PHE A 86 5.47 0.48 -13.94
N ILE A 87 6.26 0.23 -14.98
CA ILE A 87 5.85 0.46 -16.36
C ILE A 87 4.84 -0.63 -16.74
N LYS A 88 3.81 -0.24 -17.49
CA LYS A 88 2.79 -1.11 -18.06
C LYS A 88 2.42 -0.66 -19.47
N GLY A 89 1.74 -1.55 -20.23
CA GLY A 89 1.22 -1.26 -21.55
C GLY A 89 1.87 -2.07 -22.65
N ASP A 90 3.09 -2.53 -22.44
CA ASP A 90 3.89 -3.28 -23.43
C ASP A 90 4.05 -4.77 -23.05
N GLY A 91 3.10 -5.30 -22.26
CA GLY A 91 3.02 -6.70 -21.85
C GLY A 91 3.85 -7.06 -20.64
N GLU A 92 4.26 -6.06 -19.87
CA GLU A 92 4.95 -6.20 -18.59
C GLU A 92 4.09 -6.92 -17.56
N ARG A 93 4.73 -7.30 -16.47
CA ARG A 93 4.04 -7.79 -15.27
C ARG A 93 3.36 -6.63 -14.55
N GLU A 94 2.14 -6.87 -14.11
CA GLU A 94 1.29 -5.84 -13.51
C GLU A 94 1.26 -5.95 -11.98
N VAL A 95 1.27 -4.80 -11.30
CA VAL A 95 1.13 -4.73 -9.84
C VAL A 95 -0.31 -4.96 -9.37
N SER A 96 -1.29 -4.79 -10.25
CA SER A 96 -2.71 -4.98 -9.96
C SER A 96 -3.17 -6.43 -9.99
N LYS A 97 -2.35 -7.34 -10.48
CA LYS A 97 -2.66 -8.78 -10.60
C LYS A 97 -1.91 -9.61 -9.58
N SER A 98 -2.54 -10.70 -9.16
CA SER A 98 -1.93 -11.75 -8.33
C SER A 98 -1.80 -13.03 -9.13
N GLY A 99 -0.60 -13.61 -9.18
CA GLY A 99 -0.29 -14.84 -9.90
C GLY A 99 1.22 -15.08 -9.94
N ASP A 100 1.64 -16.18 -10.54
CA ASP A 100 3.06 -16.57 -10.62
C ASP A 100 3.95 -15.55 -11.36
N ARG A 101 3.31 -14.64 -12.09
CA ARG A 101 3.99 -13.68 -12.96
C ARG A 101 3.68 -12.22 -12.64
N ASP A 102 2.93 -11.97 -11.58
CA ASP A 102 2.48 -10.62 -11.24
C ASP A 102 3.07 -10.16 -9.92
N TYR A 103 3.09 -8.85 -9.71
CA TYR A 103 3.81 -8.26 -8.59
C TYR A 103 2.90 -7.71 -7.49
N SER A 104 1.59 -8.06 -7.47
CA SER A 104 0.67 -7.59 -6.45
C SER A 104 1.18 -7.89 -5.04
N ASN A 105 1.57 -9.14 -4.78
CA ASN A 105 2.06 -9.57 -3.47
C ASN A 105 3.33 -8.85 -3.01
N PHE A 106 4.21 -8.51 -3.96
CA PHE A 106 5.46 -7.81 -3.68
C PHE A 106 5.25 -6.30 -3.52
N SER A 107 4.29 -5.73 -4.24
CA SER A 107 4.16 -4.28 -4.38
C SER A 107 3.06 -3.67 -3.53
N ILE A 108 1.80 -4.11 -3.71
CA ILE A 108 0.61 -3.45 -3.16
C ILE A 108 -0.24 -4.32 -2.23
N GLU A 109 0.14 -5.58 -2.01
CA GLU A 109 -0.63 -6.48 -1.16
C GLU A 109 -0.59 -6.02 0.30
N LYS A 110 -1.76 -5.61 0.81
CA LYS A 110 -1.87 -5.04 2.15
C LYS A 110 -1.60 -6.05 3.25
N TYR A 111 -1.84 -7.33 3.00
CA TYR A 111 -1.64 -8.43 3.95
C TYR A 111 -0.27 -9.09 3.84
N SER A 112 0.55 -8.68 2.87
CA SER A 112 1.93 -9.13 2.73
C SER A 112 2.88 -8.19 3.46
N ARG A 113 3.51 -8.65 4.54
CA ARG A 113 4.48 -7.88 5.31
C ARG A 113 5.60 -7.32 4.43
N ALA A 114 6.05 -8.11 3.46
CA ALA A 114 7.15 -7.75 2.55
C ALA A 114 6.73 -6.82 1.40
N ALA A 115 5.44 -6.52 1.22
CA ALA A 115 4.99 -5.64 0.16
C ALA A 115 5.56 -4.22 0.31
N LEU A 116 5.96 -3.60 -0.81
CA LEU A 116 6.58 -2.28 -0.83
C LEU A 116 5.76 -1.23 -0.06
N ILE A 117 4.42 -1.26 -0.19
CA ILE A 117 3.56 -0.33 0.54
C ILE A 117 3.66 -0.48 2.06
N ASN A 118 4.02 -1.65 2.56
CA ASN A 118 4.21 -1.93 3.98
C ASN A 118 5.65 -1.67 4.44
N GLN A 119 6.58 -1.53 3.49
CA GLN A 119 7.99 -1.19 3.72
C GLN A 119 8.31 0.31 3.59
N GLY A 120 7.27 1.15 3.48
CA GLY A 120 7.44 2.61 3.48
C GLY A 120 7.60 3.23 2.10
N PHE A 121 7.25 2.51 1.03
CA PHE A 121 7.20 3.02 -0.34
C PHE A 121 5.77 3.34 -0.75
N ASP A 122 5.63 4.27 -1.69
CA ASP A 122 4.44 4.41 -2.49
C ASP A 122 4.64 3.68 -3.82
N VAL A 123 3.56 3.11 -4.36
CA VAL A 123 3.61 2.33 -5.60
C VAL A 123 2.57 2.87 -6.57
N CYS A 124 2.95 3.02 -7.83
CA CYS A 124 2.04 3.36 -8.92
C CYS A 124 2.38 2.58 -10.18
N GLU A 125 1.47 2.57 -11.14
CA GLU A 125 1.70 2.10 -12.51
C GLU A 125 1.68 3.29 -13.46
N ILE A 126 2.52 3.25 -14.49
CA ILE A 126 2.59 4.27 -15.55
C ILE A 126 2.69 3.62 -16.92
N ASP A 127 1.97 4.18 -17.89
CA ASP A 127 1.98 3.74 -19.30
C ASP A 127 2.67 4.78 -20.18
N ILE A 128 4.00 4.71 -20.22
CA ILE A 128 4.83 5.69 -20.93
C ILE A 128 4.74 5.58 -22.45
N SER A 129 4.38 4.41 -22.97
CA SER A 129 4.19 4.18 -24.40
C SER A 129 2.89 4.81 -24.93
N HIS A 130 1.84 4.91 -24.11
CA HIS A 130 0.50 5.32 -24.54
C HIS A 130 0.01 6.66 -23.97
N GLY A 131 0.78 7.35 -23.15
CA GLY A 131 0.37 8.69 -22.77
C GLY A 131 0.97 9.28 -21.53
N ASP A 132 1.30 8.45 -20.56
CA ASP A 132 1.82 8.92 -19.28
C ASP A 132 3.23 9.51 -19.40
N THR A 133 3.60 10.32 -18.43
CA THR A 133 4.94 10.87 -18.29
C THR A 133 5.57 10.46 -16.97
N ILE A 134 6.88 10.20 -16.98
CA ILE A 134 7.60 9.89 -15.76
C ILE A 134 7.80 11.18 -14.96
N SER A 135 7.00 11.37 -13.91
CA SER A 135 7.08 12.52 -13.01
C SER A 135 8.45 12.61 -12.32
N SER A 136 8.86 13.83 -11.98
CA SER A 136 10.05 14.07 -11.16
C SER A 136 9.93 13.54 -9.72
N LEU A 137 8.71 13.22 -9.29
CA LEU A 137 8.45 12.64 -7.96
C LEU A 137 8.70 11.13 -7.92
N ILE A 138 8.88 10.47 -9.07
CA ILE A 138 9.17 9.03 -9.14
C ILE A 138 10.66 8.83 -8.85
N ASN A 139 10.93 8.03 -7.82
CA ASN A 139 12.29 7.74 -7.36
C ASN A 139 12.90 6.52 -8.04
N ILE A 140 12.07 5.51 -8.33
CA ILE A 140 12.48 4.26 -8.97
C ILE A 140 11.46 3.91 -10.05
N VAL A 141 11.94 3.58 -11.22
CA VAL A 141 11.15 2.99 -12.32
C VAL A 141 11.48 1.51 -12.42
N VAL A 142 10.46 0.66 -12.49
CA VAL A 142 10.59 -0.78 -12.67
C VAL A 142 10.07 -1.16 -14.05
N LEU A 143 10.90 -1.86 -14.81
CA LEU A 143 10.57 -2.45 -16.10
C LEU A 143 10.64 -3.98 -15.96
N ALA A 144 9.49 -4.63 -15.91
CA ALA A 144 9.38 -6.03 -15.54
C ALA A 144 8.88 -6.90 -16.70
N GLU A 145 9.78 -7.71 -17.30
CA GLU A 145 9.45 -8.68 -18.36
C GLU A 145 8.62 -8.10 -19.51
N MET A 146 9.06 -7.01 -20.08
CA MET A 146 8.45 -6.41 -21.27
C MET A 146 8.38 -7.41 -22.43
N ARG A 147 7.21 -7.53 -23.07
CA ARG A 147 6.99 -8.47 -24.17
C ARG A 147 7.02 -7.83 -25.56
N THR A 148 6.72 -6.55 -25.61
CA THR A 148 6.83 -5.74 -26.82
C THR A 148 7.79 -4.58 -26.59
N PRO A 149 8.56 -4.14 -27.57
CA PRO A 149 9.43 -2.98 -27.43
C PRO A 149 8.63 -1.73 -27.03
N LEU A 150 9.22 -0.87 -26.23
CA LEU A 150 8.69 0.46 -25.97
C LEU A 150 8.49 1.22 -27.28
N THR A 151 7.50 2.10 -27.30
CA THR A 151 7.37 3.07 -28.40
C THR A 151 8.51 4.10 -28.31
N GLU A 152 8.82 4.77 -29.43
CA GLU A 152 9.80 5.88 -29.46
C GLU A 152 9.50 6.92 -28.35
N LYS A 153 8.22 7.17 -28.09
CA LYS A 153 7.80 8.05 -26.99
C LYS A 153 8.19 7.50 -25.62
N GLY A 154 7.95 6.20 -25.39
CA GLY A 154 8.32 5.51 -24.14
C GLY A 154 9.82 5.51 -23.92
N GLU A 155 10.61 5.23 -24.96
CA GLU A 155 12.07 5.27 -24.93
C GLU A 155 12.59 6.66 -24.56
N ASN A 156 12.10 7.71 -25.24
CA ASN A 156 12.46 9.10 -24.95
C ASN A 156 12.13 9.52 -23.51
N GLN A 157 11.00 9.06 -22.98
CA GLN A 157 10.61 9.29 -21.57
C GLN A 157 11.61 8.64 -20.60
N LEU A 158 11.98 7.41 -20.88
CA LEU A 158 12.91 6.65 -20.04
C LEU A 158 14.32 7.24 -20.09
N GLU A 159 14.80 7.61 -21.29
CA GLU A 159 16.08 8.30 -21.46
C GLU A 159 16.11 9.64 -20.70
N ALA A 160 15.06 10.45 -20.83
CA ALA A 160 14.96 11.71 -20.09
C ALA A 160 14.93 11.50 -18.57
N TYR A 161 14.28 10.42 -18.11
CA TYR A 161 14.28 10.06 -16.71
C TYR A 161 15.67 9.66 -16.21
N LEU A 162 16.40 8.84 -16.97
CA LEU A 162 17.77 8.42 -16.64
C LEU A 162 18.75 9.59 -16.71
N ALA A 163 18.62 10.46 -17.71
CA ALA A 163 19.48 11.63 -17.87
C ALA A 163 19.42 12.61 -16.70
N ARG A 164 18.27 12.68 -15.99
CA ARG A 164 18.13 13.50 -14.77
C ARG A 164 18.50 12.75 -13.48
N GLY A 165 19.11 11.56 -13.58
CA GLY A 165 19.57 10.77 -12.43
C GLY A 165 18.51 9.83 -11.85
N GLY A 166 17.51 9.44 -12.64
CA GLY A 166 16.50 8.45 -12.25
C GLY A 166 17.09 7.05 -12.05
N ASN A 167 16.47 6.25 -11.20
CA ASN A 167 16.88 4.89 -10.92
C ASN A 167 15.97 3.90 -11.66
N LEU A 168 16.57 3.07 -12.51
CA LEU A 168 15.87 2.04 -13.27
C LEU A 168 16.20 0.66 -12.72
N PHE A 169 15.18 -0.16 -12.52
CA PHE A 169 15.29 -1.55 -12.15
C PHE A 169 14.64 -2.40 -13.25
N ILE A 170 15.44 -3.25 -13.88
CA ILE A 170 15.00 -4.13 -14.98
C ILE A 170 15.01 -5.56 -14.50
N LEU A 171 13.90 -6.28 -14.75
CA LEU A 171 13.67 -7.67 -14.39
C LEU A 171 13.40 -8.53 -15.62
#